data_3634fd055f25a99e178248430f58896d
#
_entry.id   3634fd055f25a99e178248430f58896d
#
_cell.length_a   1.000
_cell.length_b   1.000
_cell.length_c   1.000
_cell.angle_alpha   90.00
_cell.angle_beta   90.00
_cell.angle_gamma   90.00
#
_symmetry.space_group_name_H-M   'P 1'
#
loop_
_entity.id
_entity.type
_entity.pdbx_description
1 polymer ?
#
loop_
_entity_poly.entity_id
_entity_poly.type
_entity_poly.pdbx_seq_one_letter_code
_entity_poly.pdbx_strand_id
1 'polypeptide(L)' 'PPRAGMHDDVVKTLLELESKRIVYVSCNPATQARDLQLLSEKYNVSAIQPVDMFPQTTHIENVVRLDIKA' A
#
# COMPACT_ATOMS: atom_id res chain seq x y z
N PRO A 1 0.78 2.13 -10.83
CA PRO A 1 1.59 1.50 -9.78
C PRO A 1 2.18 0.17 -10.23
N PRO A 2 3.34 -0.20 -9.73
CA PRO A 2 3.99 -1.43 -10.16
C PRO A 2 3.22 -2.67 -9.67
N ARG A 3 3.05 -3.65 -10.55
CA ARG A 3 2.33 -4.88 -10.22
C ARG A 3 3.12 -5.79 -9.28
N ALA A 4 4.43 -5.72 -9.34
CA ALA A 4 5.30 -6.51 -8.45
C ALA A 4 5.31 -6.00 -7.01
N GLY A 5 4.64 -4.88 -6.74
CA GLY A 5 4.70 -4.23 -5.45
C GLY A 5 5.95 -3.37 -5.31
N MET A 6 6.19 -2.89 -4.11
CA MET A 6 7.36 -2.08 -3.84
C MET A 6 8.61 -2.96 -3.70
N HIS A 7 9.72 -2.47 -4.22
CA HIS A 7 11.01 -3.10 -3.96
C HIS A 7 11.31 -3.03 -2.46
N ASP A 8 12.03 -4.03 -1.94
CA ASP A 8 12.33 -4.11 -0.51
C ASP A 8 13.07 -2.87 0.00
N ASP A 9 13.93 -2.27 -0.83
CA ASP A 9 14.63 -1.04 -0.47
C ASP A 9 13.68 0.14 -0.28
N VAL A 10 12.60 0.21 -1.07
CA VAL A 10 11.58 1.25 -0.93
C VAL A 10 10.82 1.08 0.37
N VAL A 11 10.41 -0.16 0.70
CA VAL A 11 9.74 -0.46 1.96
C VAL A 11 10.62 -0.07 3.13
N LYS A 12 11.90 -0.44 3.08
CA LYS A 12 12.87 -0.12 4.13
C LYS A 12 13.02 1.39 4.30
N THR A 13 13.10 2.12 3.18
CA THR A 13 13.20 3.58 3.22
C THR A 13 11.96 4.21 3.86
N LEU A 14 10.77 3.71 3.52
CA LEU A 14 9.54 4.21 4.13
C LEU A 14 9.51 3.98 5.63
N LEU A 15 9.99 2.82 6.09
CA LEU A 15 10.07 2.53 7.52
C LEU A 15 11.07 3.45 8.22
N GLU A 16 12.17 3.77 7.57
CA GLU A 16 13.19 4.67 8.13
C GLU A 16 12.72 6.13 8.20
N LEU A 17 11.98 6.58 7.19
CA LEU A 17 11.47 7.96 7.14
C LEU A 17 10.43 8.23 8.21
N GLU A 18 9.69 7.22 8.64
CA GLU A 18 8.64 7.34 9.66
C GLU A 18 7.64 8.43 9.34
N SER A 19 7.26 8.56 8.06
CA SER A 19 6.21 9.49 7.64
C SER A 19 4.93 9.22 8.43
N LYS A 20 4.20 10.27 8.79
CA LYS A 20 2.99 10.12 9.59
C LYS A 20 1.89 9.38 8.86
N ARG A 21 1.81 9.53 7.56
CA ARG A 21 0.78 8.89 6.73
C ARG A 21 1.36 8.47 5.39
N ILE A 22 0.94 7.31 4.93
CA ILE A 22 1.26 6.80 3.60
C ILE A 22 -0.04 6.46 2.90
N VAL A 23 -0.16 6.86 1.64
CA VAL A 23 -1.25 6.41 0.76
C VAL A 23 -0.62 5.51 -0.30
N TYR A 24 -1.06 4.25 -0.30
CA TYR A 24 -0.51 3.23 -1.19
C TYR A 24 -1.57 2.79 -2.18
N VAL A 25 -1.31 3.02 -3.46
CA VAL A 25 -2.21 2.61 -4.55
C VAL A 25 -1.57 1.43 -5.28
N SER A 26 -2.31 0.35 -5.45
CA SER A 26 -1.83 -0.82 -6.16
C SER A 26 -2.94 -1.48 -6.97
N CYS A 27 -2.57 -2.04 -8.11
CA CYS A 27 -3.48 -2.86 -8.93
C CYS A 27 -3.30 -4.36 -8.66
N ASN A 28 -2.41 -4.75 -7.76
CA ASN A 28 -2.14 -6.15 -7.40
C ASN A 28 -2.34 -6.36 -5.91
N PRO A 29 -3.49 -6.91 -5.48
CA PRO A 29 -3.78 -7.07 -4.07
C PRO A 29 -2.82 -8.04 -3.35
N ALA A 30 -2.27 -9.03 -4.05
CA ALA A 30 -1.37 -10.00 -3.44
C ALA A 30 -0.04 -9.35 -3.04
N THR A 31 0.56 -8.57 -3.94
CA THR A 31 1.82 -7.88 -3.64
C THR A 31 1.59 -6.72 -2.67
N GLN A 32 0.44 -6.06 -2.75
CA GLN A 32 0.09 -5.02 -1.78
C GLN A 32 -0.03 -5.60 -0.38
N ALA A 33 -0.68 -6.77 -0.22
CA ALA A 33 -0.80 -7.42 1.07
C ALA A 33 0.57 -7.75 1.67
N ARG A 34 1.51 -8.22 0.84
CA ARG A 34 2.88 -8.47 1.28
C ARG A 34 3.54 -7.20 1.79
N ASP A 35 3.42 -6.11 1.03
CA ASP A 35 4.03 -4.83 1.39
C ASP A 35 3.40 -4.26 2.67
N LEU A 36 2.08 -4.39 2.81
CA LEU A 36 1.39 -3.95 4.02
C LEU A 36 1.85 -4.73 5.26
N GLN A 37 2.12 -6.01 5.09
CA GLN A 37 2.64 -6.82 6.18
C GLN A 37 4.01 -6.32 6.64
N LEU A 38 4.89 -5.97 5.70
CA LEU A 38 6.20 -5.41 6.01
C LEU A 38 6.08 -4.03 6.68
N LEU A 39 5.16 -3.20 6.21
CA LEU A 39 4.93 -1.87 6.77
C LEU A 39 4.23 -1.93 8.13
N SER A 40 3.58 -3.04 8.46
CA SER A 40 2.82 -3.17 9.72
C SER A 40 3.71 -3.08 10.95
N GLU A 41 5.02 -3.19 10.79
CA GLU A 41 5.97 -2.96 11.87
C GLU A 41 5.81 -1.58 12.51
N LYS A 42 5.57 -0.56 11.69
CA LYS A 42 5.46 0.83 12.15
C LYS A 42 4.14 1.51 11.80
N TYR A 43 3.30 0.88 11.00
CA TYR A 43 2.09 1.49 10.47
C TYR A 43 0.86 0.65 10.74
N ASN A 44 -0.27 1.32 10.94
CA ASN A 44 -1.58 0.71 10.98
C ASN A 44 -2.33 1.03 9.70
N VAL A 45 -3.05 0.06 9.15
CA VAL A 45 -3.96 0.30 8.03
C VAL A 45 -5.19 1.01 8.59
N SER A 46 -5.39 2.27 8.20
CA SER A 46 -6.50 3.07 8.71
C SER A 46 -7.68 3.14 7.76
N ALA A 47 -7.48 2.87 6.47
CA ALA A 47 -8.56 2.81 5.50
C ALA A 47 -8.14 2.00 4.29
N ILE A 48 -9.08 1.28 3.69
CA ILE A 48 -8.92 0.56 2.43
C ILE A 48 -10.08 0.94 1.53
N GLN A 49 -9.78 1.42 0.33
CA GLN A 49 -10.79 1.84 -0.63
C GLN A 49 -10.49 1.21 -1.99
N PRO A 50 -11.23 0.20 -2.42
CA PRO A 50 -11.13 -0.28 -3.80
C PRO A 50 -11.75 0.75 -4.74
N VAL A 51 -11.06 1.03 -5.85
CA VAL A 51 -11.52 1.97 -6.85
C VAL A 51 -11.52 1.28 -8.21
N ASP A 52 -12.67 1.23 -8.84
CA ASP A 52 -12.82 0.68 -10.18
C ASP A 52 -12.56 1.81 -11.19
N MET A 53 -11.32 1.89 -11.65
CA MET A 53 -10.89 2.95 -12.56
C MET A 53 -11.43 2.74 -13.98
N PHE A 54 -11.72 1.49 -14.35
CA PHE A 54 -12.17 1.13 -15.68
C PHE A 54 -13.34 0.15 -15.56
N PRO A 55 -14.59 0.66 -15.47
CA PRO A 55 -15.74 -0.20 -15.18
C PRO A 55 -16.00 -1.28 -16.23
N GLN A 56 -15.40 -1.17 -17.40
CA GLN A 56 -15.53 -2.18 -18.47
C GLN A 56 -14.44 -3.25 -18.41
N THR A 57 -13.54 -3.20 -17.43
CA THR A 57 -12.44 -4.16 -17.26
C THR A 57 -12.51 -4.78 -15.87
N THR A 58 -11.66 -5.79 -15.64
CA THR A 58 -11.55 -6.43 -14.33
C THR A 58 -10.47 -5.78 -13.45
N HIS A 59 -9.90 -4.67 -13.91
CA HIS A 59 -8.83 -3.98 -13.17
C HIS A 59 -9.40 -3.08 -12.09
N ILE A 60 -9.05 -3.35 -10.84
CA ILE A 60 -9.43 -2.55 -9.69
C ILE A 60 -8.15 -2.06 -9.03
N GLU A 61 -8.05 -0.74 -8.86
CA GLU A 61 -7.00 -0.15 -8.04
C GLU A 61 -7.43 -0.21 -6.58
N ASN A 62 -6.51 -0.58 -5.70
CA ASN A 62 -6.79 -0.60 -4.28
C ASN A 62 -5.97 0.48 -3.58
N VAL A 63 -6.66 1.42 -2.95
CA VAL A 63 -6.04 2.54 -2.24
C VAL A 63 -6.05 2.22 -0.76
N VAL A 64 -4.87 2.18 -0.14
CA VAL A 64 -4.73 1.89 1.28
C VAL A 64 -4.09 3.08 1.95
N ARG A 65 -4.71 3.55 3.03
CA ARG A 65 -4.12 4.58 3.89
C ARG A 65 -3.51 3.92 5.11
N LEU A 66 -2.26 4.28 5.39
CA LEU A 66 -1.55 3.82 6.57
C LEU A 66 -1.18 5.03 7.42
N ASP A 67 -1.37 4.91 8.71
CA ASP A 67 -0.95 5.92 9.67
C ASP A 67 0.08 5.31 10.61
N ILE A 68 1.10 6.09 10.94
CA ILE A 68 2.18 5.62 11.80
C ILE A 68 1.63 5.28 13.19
N LYS A 69 2.17 4.22 13.78
CA LYS A 69 1.80 3.83 15.14
C LYS A 69 2.31 4.87 16.13
N ALA A 70 1.47 5.16 17.10
CA ALA A 70 1.81 6.10 18.16
C ALA A 70 2.87 5.50 19.12
#